data_bea49e0420b5518157fe4a9c546f677d
#
_entry.id   bea49e0420b5518157fe4a9c546f677d
#
_cell.length_a   1.000
_cell.length_b   1.000
_cell.length_c   1.000
_cell.angle_alpha   90.00
_cell.angle_beta   90.00
_cell.angle_gamma   90.00
#
_symmetry.space_group_name_H-M   'P 1'
#
loop_
_entity.id
_entity.type
_entity.pdbx_description
1 polymer ?
#
loop_
_entity_poly.entity_id
_entity_poly.type
_entity_poly.pdbx_seq_one_letter_code
_entity_poly.pdbx_strand_id
1 'polypeptide(L)'
;HMLSDNTGKQIDISISVWNESYPEGIQYKSFPVYITTDSIDPYIAYRLIEPGYESWHEMDIRQRALNCFKEDIIISSNMNEKGCVNCHSFCNYSPTEFMFHARTSPGGTIIIKNNQPTKVQLSQLGSSKEGTYPHWHPSGKYIIFSTNTTRQSFYSRNPNLIEVYDLESDLVLYDLVHNTVITDPRFNGPASFETFPAWAPDGKRLYYCTAPARQLPKRLKEIKYSICSVSFNPDNGSFGETIDTIYTAHNKSASFPRISPDNQYLLFTESDYATFPIWHKEADLKMISLQGSAPVDTDILNSTDVESYHSWSSNGRWIIFSSRRLDGLYTRFFIAHLNKNGKFSKPFLLPQKDPDENNLRMKSFNIPEFIKDKITITRSQLDHTVTD
;
A
#
# COMPACT_ATOMS: atom_id res chain seq x y z
N HIS A 1 -1.98 18.99 -23.57
CA HIS A 1 -2.63 20.28 -23.86
C HIS A 1 -4.17 20.18 -23.83
N MET A 2 -4.85 19.31 -24.63
CA MET A 2 -6.32 19.24 -24.68
C MET A 2 -6.98 19.03 -23.30
N LEU A 3 -6.44 18.19 -22.44
CA LEU A 3 -7.01 17.94 -21.10
C LEU A 3 -6.78 19.13 -20.18
N SER A 4 -5.58 19.72 -20.16
CA SER A 4 -5.28 20.90 -19.32
C SER A 4 -6.14 22.11 -19.66
N ASP A 5 -6.47 22.31 -20.93
CA ASP A 5 -7.26 23.44 -21.41
C ASP A 5 -8.76 23.28 -21.13
N ASN A 6 -9.18 22.08 -20.73
CA ASN A 6 -10.56 21.72 -20.43
C ASN A 6 -10.81 21.29 -18.98
N THR A 7 -9.91 21.62 -18.07
CA THR A 7 -10.05 21.37 -16.63
C THR A 7 -11.38 21.94 -16.10
N GLY A 8 -12.14 21.15 -15.35
CA GLY A 8 -13.45 21.49 -14.82
C GLY A 8 -14.60 21.39 -15.85
N LYS A 9 -14.33 20.90 -17.06
CA LYS A 9 -15.34 20.71 -18.11
C LYS A 9 -15.58 19.24 -18.41
N GLN A 10 -16.74 18.98 -19.00
CA GLN A 10 -17.03 17.72 -19.66
C GLN A 10 -16.60 17.81 -21.12
N ILE A 11 -15.98 16.76 -21.62
CA ILE A 11 -15.73 16.55 -23.05
C ILE A 11 -16.44 15.29 -23.48
N ASP A 12 -16.96 15.26 -24.69
CA ASP A 12 -17.57 14.07 -25.28
C ASP A 12 -16.59 13.41 -26.24
N ILE A 13 -16.35 12.12 -26.03
CA ILE A 13 -15.47 11.33 -26.86
C ILE A 13 -16.31 10.48 -27.81
N SER A 14 -16.03 10.60 -29.12
CA SER A 14 -16.60 9.76 -30.18
C SER A 14 -15.51 8.89 -30.77
N ILE A 15 -15.80 7.63 -30.97
CA ILE A 15 -14.90 6.65 -31.59
C ILE A 15 -15.51 6.25 -32.94
N SER A 16 -14.72 6.41 -34.00
CA SER A 16 -15.07 5.89 -35.32
C SER A 16 -14.03 4.84 -35.73
N VAL A 17 -14.48 3.73 -36.27
CA VAL A 17 -13.64 2.60 -36.70
C VAL A 17 -14.03 2.25 -38.12
N TRP A 18 -13.04 2.01 -38.99
CA TRP A 18 -13.23 1.54 -40.35
C TRP A 18 -12.24 0.42 -40.67
N ASN A 19 -12.60 -0.43 -41.58
CA ASN A 19 -11.75 -1.46 -42.16
C ASN A 19 -12.17 -1.73 -43.62
N GLU A 20 -11.51 -2.67 -44.29
CA GLU A 20 -11.80 -3.01 -45.69
C GLU A 20 -13.25 -3.49 -45.92
N SER A 21 -13.88 -4.16 -44.92
CA SER A 21 -15.25 -4.62 -44.98
C SER A 21 -16.29 -3.53 -44.66
N TYR A 22 -15.87 -2.45 -44.00
CA TYR A 22 -16.71 -1.30 -43.63
C TYR A 22 -15.96 -0.01 -43.93
N PRO A 23 -15.78 0.34 -45.21
CA PRO A 23 -14.98 1.51 -45.62
C PRO A 23 -15.67 2.85 -45.23
N GLU A 24 -16.98 2.86 -45.07
CA GLU A 24 -17.75 4.01 -44.60
C GLU A 24 -17.57 4.28 -43.08
N GLY A 25 -17.02 3.28 -42.38
CA GLY A 25 -16.79 3.35 -40.95
C GLY A 25 -18.05 3.10 -40.10
N ILE A 26 -17.82 2.76 -38.86
CA ILE A 26 -18.85 2.66 -37.80
C ILE A 26 -18.49 3.67 -36.72
N GLN A 27 -19.41 4.59 -36.44
CA GLN A 27 -19.28 5.52 -35.32
C GLN A 27 -20.00 4.96 -34.10
N TYR A 28 -19.29 4.78 -33.00
CA TYR A 28 -19.87 4.40 -31.74
C TYR A 28 -20.53 5.61 -31.05
N LYS A 29 -21.50 5.33 -30.18
CA LYS A 29 -22.14 6.33 -29.36
C LYS A 29 -21.09 7.10 -28.54
N SER A 30 -21.13 8.41 -28.60
CA SER A 30 -20.28 9.27 -27.79
C SER A 30 -20.52 9.05 -26.30
N PHE A 31 -19.44 9.15 -25.50
CA PHE A 31 -19.51 9.06 -24.05
C PHE A 31 -18.81 10.27 -23.42
N PRO A 32 -19.34 10.78 -22.29
CA PRO A 32 -18.79 11.94 -21.62
C PRO A 32 -17.58 11.54 -20.74
N VAL A 33 -16.57 12.42 -20.72
CA VAL A 33 -15.46 12.37 -19.78
C VAL A 33 -15.37 13.71 -19.08
N TYR A 34 -15.46 13.71 -17.75
CA TYR A 34 -15.31 14.91 -16.94
C TYR A 34 -13.85 15.07 -16.52
N ILE A 35 -13.27 16.23 -16.80
CA ILE A 35 -11.88 16.55 -16.43
C ILE A 35 -11.93 17.31 -15.09
N THR A 36 -11.56 16.63 -14.01
CA THR A 36 -11.57 17.22 -12.67
C THR A 36 -10.59 18.39 -12.55
N THR A 37 -10.89 19.31 -11.63
CA THR A 37 -9.96 20.38 -11.20
C THR A 37 -8.96 19.89 -10.15
N ASP A 38 -9.20 18.71 -9.56
CA ASP A 38 -8.34 18.18 -8.52
C ASP A 38 -7.03 17.68 -9.12
N SER A 39 -5.92 18.20 -8.63
CA SER A 39 -4.58 17.72 -9.00
C SER A 39 -4.36 16.29 -8.52
N ILE A 40 -3.38 15.63 -9.08
CA ILE A 40 -2.87 14.32 -8.64
C ILE A 40 -1.36 14.43 -8.48
N ASP A 41 -0.79 13.70 -7.53
CA ASP A 41 0.67 13.65 -7.39
C ASP A 41 1.31 13.12 -8.69
N PRO A 42 2.40 13.74 -9.15
CA PRO A 42 2.92 13.46 -10.50
C PRO A 42 3.60 12.11 -10.66
N TYR A 43 4.00 11.46 -9.56
CA TYR A 43 4.71 10.19 -9.58
C TYR A 43 4.04 9.15 -8.70
N ILE A 44 4.30 7.89 -9.00
CA ILE A 44 4.03 6.74 -8.15
C ILE A 44 5.32 5.93 -7.94
N ALA A 45 5.47 5.39 -6.73
CA ALA A 45 6.45 4.36 -6.42
C ALA A 45 5.72 3.05 -6.12
N TYR A 46 6.33 1.93 -6.47
CA TYR A 46 5.70 0.62 -6.32
C TYR A 46 6.72 -0.51 -6.39
N ARG A 47 6.35 -1.66 -5.92
CA ARG A 47 7.11 -2.90 -6.07
C ARG A 47 6.58 -3.69 -7.27
N LEU A 48 7.48 -4.14 -8.13
CA LEU A 48 7.21 -5.10 -9.20
C LEU A 48 7.77 -6.46 -8.79
N ILE A 49 6.92 -7.49 -8.75
CA ILE A 49 7.25 -8.81 -8.20
C ILE A 49 6.62 -9.92 -9.05
N GLU A 50 7.30 -11.06 -9.14
CA GLU A 50 6.72 -12.29 -9.67
C GLU A 50 5.47 -12.70 -8.85
N PRO A 51 4.46 -13.33 -9.45
CA PRO A 51 3.25 -13.73 -8.75
C PRO A 51 3.45 -14.96 -7.85
N GLY A 52 4.53 -15.66 -8.06
CA GLY A 52 4.90 -16.84 -7.28
C GLY A 52 5.84 -16.50 -6.13
N TYR A 53 6.19 -17.47 -5.41
CA TYR A 53 6.93 -17.45 -4.15
C TYR A 53 8.36 -17.97 -4.31
N GLU A 54 8.72 -18.38 -5.51
CA GLU A 54 10.04 -18.92 -5.79
C GLU A 54 11.04 -17.86 -6.23
N SER A 55 10.55 -16.67 -6.65
CA SER A 55 11.35 -15.62 -7.27
C SER A 55 11.56 -14.41 -6.36
N TRP A 56 11.78 -14.60 -5.08
CA TRP A 56 12.10 -13.55 -4.11
C TRP A 56 13.28 -12.67 -4.52
N HIS A 57 14.14 -13.22 -5.35
CA HIS A 57 15.34 -12.59 -5.90
C HIS A 57 15.05 -11.79 -7.19
N GLU A 58 13.82 -11.75 -7.67
CA GLU A 58 13.43 -11.02 -8.88
C GLU A 58 12.36 -9.97 -8.60
N MET A 59 12.66 -9.04 -7.70
CA MET A 59 11.78 -7.93 -7.41
C MET A 59 12.50 -6.59 -7.48
N ASP A 60 11.76 -5.56 -7.88
CA ASP A 60 12.23 -4.19 -7.94
C ASP A 60 11.29 -3.26 -7.19
N ILE A 61 11.84 -2.23 -6.54
CA ILE A 61 11.09 -1.02 -6.23
C ILE A 61 11.35 -0.04 -7.36
N ARG A 62 10.27 0.43 -7.98
CA ARG A 62 10.27 1.30 -9.15
C ARG A 62 9.52 2.58 -8.89
N GLN A 63 9.79 3.57 -9.72
CA GLN A 63 9.00 4.79 -9.81
C GLN A 63 8.59 5.06 -11.26
N ARG A 64 7.49 5.79 -11.43
CA ARG A 64 7.00 6.21 -12.73
C ARG A 64 6.24 7.52 -12.60
N ALA A 65 6.46 8.44 -13.55
CA ALA A 65 5.60 9.60 -13.71
C ALA A 65 4.24 9.18 -14.30
N LEU A 66 3.13 9.74 -13.80
CA LEU A 66 1.79 9.41 -14.29
C LEU A 66 1.54 9.88 -15.73
N ASN A 67 2.27 10.89 -16.19
CA ASN A 67 2.21 11.40 -17.57
C ASN A 67 3.23 10.76 -18.52
N CYS A 68 3.94 9.71 -18.08
CA CYS A 68 4.97 9.03 -18.86
C CYS A 68 4.87 7.51 -18.64
N PHE A 69 5.26 6.73 -19.64
CA PHE A 69 5.26 5.27 -19.56
C PHE A 69 6.61 4.67 -19.14
N LYS A 70 7.64 5.52 -18.99
CA LYS A 70 8.96 5.06 -18.56
C LYS A 70 8.95 4.73 -17.07
N GLU A 71 9.39 3.53 -16.75
CA GLU A 71 9.62 3.06 -15.38
C GLU A 71 11.12 3.18 -15.05
N ASP A 72 11.46 3.82 -13.94
CA ASP A 72 12.82 3.87 -13.41
C ASP A 72 12.95 2.93 -12.20
N ILE A 73 13.97 2.10 -12.16
CA ILE A 73 14.28 1.24 -11.01
C ILE A 73 14.96 2.10 -9.94
N ILE A 74 14.38 2.13 -8.74
CA ILE A 74 14.97 2.75 -7.55
C ILE A 74 15.99 1.79 -6.96
N ILE A 75 15.55 0.54 -6.68
CA ILE A 75 16.38 -0.53 -6.15
C ILE A 75 15.87 -1.89 -6.64
N SER A 76 16.77 -2.85 -6.78
CA SER A 76 16.47 -4.19 -7.27
C SER A 76 17.06 -5.26 -6.37
N SER A 77 16.38 -6.39 -6.23
CA SER A 77 16.89 -7.57 -5.54
C SER A 77 18.12 -8.21 -6.19
N ASN A 78 18.41 -7.87 -7.47
CA ASN A 78 19.61 -8.34 -8.18
C ASN A 78 20.91 -7.65 -7.71
N MET A 79 20.78 -6.73 -6.78
CA MET A 79 21.89 -6.13 -6.06
C MET A 79 22.21 -7.03 -4.88
N ASN A 80 23.46 -7.41 -4.71
CA ASN A 80 23.92 -8.26 -3.60
C ASN A 80 23.13 -9.55 -3.33
N GLU A 81 23.69 -10.66 -3.76
CA GLU A 81 23.31 -12.03 -3.36
C GLU A 81 21.79 -12.37 -3.48
N LYS A 82 21.06 -11.64 -4.32
CA LYS A 82 19.64 -11.88 -4.62
C LYS A 82 18.72 -11.83 -3.38
N GLY A 83 18.94 -10.83 -2.51
CA GLY A 83 18.09 -10.59 -1.37
C GLY A 83 16.78 -9.85 -1.72
N CYS A 84 15.75 -10.06 -0.92
CA CYS A 84 14.47 -9.38 -1.07
C CYS A 84 14.58 -7.88 -0.75
N VAL A 85 14.00 -7.01 -1.60
CA VAL A 85 13.82 -5.58 -1.35
C VAL A 85 12.32 -5.28 -1.29
N ASN A 86 11.82 -4.83 -0.13
CA ASN A 86 10.39 -4.64 0.07
C ASN A 86 10.04 -3.58 1.11
N CYS A 87 8.73 -3.44 1.38
CA CYS A 87 8.18 -2.57 2.41
C CYS A 87 8.67 -1.12 2.31
N HIS A 88 8.65 -0.55 1.08
CA HIS A 88 8.89 0.88 0.95
C HIS A 88 7.77 1.69 1.62
N SER A 89 8.11 2.85 2.13
CA SER A 89 7.18 3.81 2.73
C SER A 89 7.75 5.21 2.65
N PHE A 90 6.92 6.20 2.37
CA PHE A 90 7.31 7.60 2.15
C PHE A 90 6.79 8.50 3.27
N CYS A 91 7.67 9.38 3.76
CA CYS A 91 7.28 10.44 4.69
C CYS A 91 6.56 11.55 3.92
N ASN A 92 5.28 11.78 4.21
CA ASN A 92 4.49 12.87 3.59
C ASN A 92 4.57 12.94 2.06
N TYR A 93 4.65 11.78 1.39
CA TYR A 93 4.80 11.69 -0.08
C TYR A 93 6.13 12.25 -0.61
N SER A 94 7.14 12.40 0.24
CA SER A 94 8.42 13.01 -0.11
C SER A 94 9.29 12.06 -0.92
N PRO A 95 9.85 12.48 -2.07
CA PRO A 95 10.81 11.67 -2.82
C PRO A 95 12.21 11.64 -2.19
N THR A 96 12.47 12.48 -1.18
CA THR A 96 13.77 12.61 -0.50
C THR A 96 13.76 12.03 0.91
N GLU A 97 12.58 11.62 1.42
CA GLU A 97 12.40 11.02 2.73
C GLU A 97 11.55 9.76 2.62
N PHE A 98 12.19 8.62 2.56
CA PHE A 98 11.54 7.31 2.45
C PHE A 98 12.41 6.20 3.02
N MET A 99 11.88 5.02 3.11
CA MET A 99 12.62 3.84 3.52
C MET A 99 12.20 2.60 2.73
N PHE A 100 13.03 1.59 2.78
CA PHE A 100 12.71 0.23 2.35
C PHE A 100 13.52 -0.79 3.17
N HIS A 101 13.10 -2.05 3.16
CA HIS A 101 13.88 -3.13 3.74
C HIS A 101 14.70 -3.84 2.67
N ALA A 102 15.98 -4.07 2.98
CA ALA A 102 16.85 -5.00 2.27
C ALA A 102 17.03 -6.25 3.13
N ARG A 103 16.48 -7.38 2.71
CA ARG A 103 16.59 -8.67 3.39
C ARG A 103 17.68 -9.51 2.73
N THR A 104 18.89 -9.01 2.81
CA THR A 104 20.13 -9.61 2.32
C THR A 104 20.96 -10.05 3.52
N SER A 105 22.17 -10.57 3.32
CA SER A 105 23.15 -10.79 4.36
C SER A 105 24.44 -10.00 4.03
N PRO A 106 24.74 -8.91 4.74
CA PRO A 106 23.99 -8.29 5.82
C PRO A 106 22.77 -7.48 5.31
N GLY A 107 21.62 -7.64 5.98
CA GLY A 107 20.38 -6.91 5.67
C GLY A 107 20.12 -5.75 6.63
N GLY A 108 18.99 -5.07 6.45
CA GLY A 108 18.55 -3.99 7.34
C GLY A 108 17.45 -3.13 6.75
N THR A 109 17.05 -2.14 7.51
CA THR A 109 16.15 -1.07 7.06
C THR A 109 17.00 0.07 6.51
N ILE A 110 16.82 0.40 5.25
CA ILE A 110 17.49 1.53 4.60
C ILE A 110 16.55 2.73 4.70
N ILE A 111 16.99 3.74 5.42
CA ILE A 111 16.26 4.99 5.65
C ILE A 111 16.94 6.10 4.88
N ILE A 112 16.20 6.75 4.00
CA ILE A 112 16.66 7.90 3.24
C ILE A 112 16.06 9.16 3.89
N LYS A 113 16.91 10.10 4.26
CA LYS A 113 16.52 11.41 4.78
C LYS A 113 17.33 12.50 4.08
N ASN A 114 16.65 13.45 3.44
CA ASN A 114 17.27 14.48 2.61
C ASN A 114 18.23 13.90 1.54
N ASN A 115 17.82 12.82 0.86
CA ASN A 115 18.63 12.06 -0.09
C ASN A 115 19.92 11.45 0.49
N GLN A 116 20.01 11.31 1.82
CA GLN A 116 21.12 10.61 2.47
C GLN A 116 20.64 9.28 3.01
N PRO A 117 21.13 8.15 2.50
CA PRO A 117 20.74 6.83 2.96
C PRO A 117 21.55 6.44 4.20
N THR A 118 20.88 5.79 5.14
CA THR A 118 21.48 5.16 6.33
C THR A 118 20.89 3.77 6.52
N LYS A 119 21.67 2.84 7.05
CA LYS A 119 21.23 1.49 7.37
C LYS A 119 20.99 1.34 8.86
N VAL A 120 19.85 0.78 9.21
CA VAL A 120 19.45 0.53 10.60
C VAL A 120 19.05 -0.92 10.75
N GLN A 121 19.49 -1.56 11.83
CA GLN A 121 19.08 -2.90 12.24
C GLN A 121 18.32 -2.78 13.56
N LEU A 122 16.99 -2.88 13.51
CA LEU A 122 16.14 -2.68 14.69
C LEU A 122 16.41 -3.71 15.77
N SER A 123 16.78 -4.92 15.40
CA SER A 123 17.17 -6.00 16.33
C SER A 123 18.39 -5.65 17.18
N GLN A 124 19.31 -4.82 16.69
CA GLN A 124 20.45 -4.32 17.45
C GLN A 124 20.08 -3.18 18.41
N LEU A 125 18.93 -2.57 18.23
CA LEU A 125 18.42 -1.48 19.06
C LEU A 125 17.38 -1.94 20.11
N GLY A 126 17.25 -3.26 20.30
CA GLY A 126 16.36 -3.84 21.31
C GLY A 126 14.99 -4.29 20.79
N SER A 127 14.74 -4.25 19.49
CA SER A 127 13.58 -4.94 18.91
C SER A 127 13.81 -6.46 18.94
N SER A 128 12.74 -7.22 19.14
CA SER A 128 12.80 -8.69 19.08
C SER A 128 13.11 -9.21 17.67
N LYS A 129 12.75 -8.43 16.64
CA LYS A 129 12.88 -8.77 15.21
C LYS A 129 13.07 -7.51 14.38
N GLU A 130 13.46 -7.72 13.10
CA GLU A 130 13.43 -6.62 12.12
C GLU A 130 12.00 -6.23 11.78
N GLY A 131 11.81 -4.95 11.42
CA GLY A 131 10.51 -4.39 11.11
C GLY A 131 9.93 -4.86 9.78
N THR A 132 8.60 -4.83 9.70
CA THR A 132 7.80 -4.98 8.48
C THR A 132 6.71 -3.91 8.47
N TYR A 133 6.02 -3.71 7.34
CA TYR A 133 4.88 -2.80 7.20
C TYR A 133 5.09 -1.43 7.85
N PRO A 134 6.13 -0.71 7.44
CA PRO A 134 6.46 0.59 8.01
C PRO A 134 5.41 1.64 7.71
N HIS A 135 5.26 2.59 8.63
CA HIS A 135 4.55 3.83 8.34
C HIS A 135 5.25 5.01 9.03
N TRP A 136 5.60 6.03 8.24
CA TRP A 136 6.23 7.24 8.73
C TRP A 136 5.27 8.10 9.52
N HIS A 137 5.73 8.57 10.67
CA HIS A 137 5.04 9.66 11.36
C HIS A 137 5.20 10.97 10.55
N PRO A 138 4.15 11.79 10.42
CA PRO A 138 4.21 13.01 9.57
C PRO A 138 5.24 14.03 10.03
N SER A 139 5.72 13.99 11.28
CA SER A 139 6.83 14.83 11.72
C SER A 139 8.19 14.45 11.16
N GLY A 140 8.34 13.28 10.53
CA GLY A 140 9.62 12.73 10.09
C GLY A 140 10.56 12.31 11.22
N LYS A 141 10.09 12.28 12.50
CA LYS A 141 10.88 11.90 13.67
C LYS A 141 10.75 10.42 14.02
N TYR A 142 9.66 9.79 13.65
CA TYR A 142 9.34 8.40 14.03
C TYR A 142 8.93 7.56 12.82
N ILE A 143 9.23 6.28 12.88
CA ILE A 143 8.66 5.26 12.01
C ILE A 143 8.08 4.17 12.90
N ILE A 144 6.82 3.81 12.69
CA ILE A 144 6.19 2.65 13.32
C ILE A 144 6.34 1.44 12.39
N PHE A 145 6.63 0.28 12.96
CA PHE A 145 6.70 -0.99 12.25
C PHE A 145 5.82 -2.02 12.95
N SER A 146 5.45 -3.05 12.25
CA SER A 146 5.16 -4.31 12.92
C SER A 146 6.34 -5.27 12.81
N THR A 147 6.48 -6.19 13.77
CA THR A 147 7.51 -7.23 13.79
C THR A 147 6.83 -8.59 13.68
N ASN A 148 6.93 -9.22 12.52
CA ASN A 148 6.12 -10.39 12.19
C ASN A 148 6.96 -11.66 12.07
N THR A 149 6.45 -12.78 12.58
CA THR A 149 6.89 -14.12 12.21
C THR A 149 5.90 -14.71 11.22
N THR A 150 6.17 -14.52 9.94
CA THR A 150 5.25 -14.86 8.86
C THR A 150 5.48 -16.25 8.33
N ARG A 151 4.40 -16.95 7.98
CA ARG A 151 4.39 -18.24 7.28
C ARG A 151 3.58 -18.15 6.00
N GLN A 152 3.99 -18.93 5.00
CA GLN A 152 3.25 -19.12 3.77
C GLN A 152 2.83 -20.58 3.62
N SER A 153 1.62 -20.79 3.13
CA SER A 153 1.09 -22.10 2.75
C SER A 153 0.58 -22.05 1.31
N PHE A 154 0.83 -23.10 0.56
CA PHE A 154 0.49 -23.21 -0.85
C PHE A 154 -0.52 -24.32 -1.04
N TYR A 155 -1.56 -24.04 -1.81
CA TYR A 155 -2.66 -24.98 -2.04
C TYR A 155 -2.90 -25.18 -3.53
N SER A 156 -2.93 -26.41 -3.99
CA SER A 156 -3.20 -26.75 -5.40
C SER A 156 -4.69 -26.76 -5.74
N ARG A 157 -5.57 -26.82 -4.75
CA ARG A 157 -7.03 -27.00 -4.94
C ARG A 157 -7.90 -25.99 -4.20
N ASN A 158 -7.30 -25.05 -3.47
CA ASN A 158 -8.03 -23.98 -2.78
C ASN A 158 -8.21 -22.80 -3.74
N PRO A 159 -9.36 -22.11 -3.77
CA PRO A 159 -9.52 -20.84 -4.48
C PRO A 159 -8.44 -19.81 -4.09
N ASN A 160 -8.07 -19.77 -2.81
CA ASN A 160 -6.92 -19.02 -2.32
C ASN A 160 -5.68 -19.91 -2.46
N LEU A 161 -4.96 -19.75 -3.57
CA LEU A 161 -3.77 -20.56 -3.88
C LEU A 161 -2.63 -20.38 -2.87
N ILE A 162 -2.59 -19.21 -2.24
CA ILE A 162 -1.56 -18.82 -1.29
C ILE A 162 -2.22 -18.24 -0.05
N GLU A 163 -1.84 -18.74 1.11
CA GLU A 163 -2.18 -18.15 2.40
C GLU A 163 -0.91 -17.65 3.08
N VAL A 164 -0.94 -16.39 3.49
CA VAL A 164 0.12 -15.77 4.28
C VAL A 164 -0.47 -15.38 5.63
N TYR A 165 0.17 -15.81 6.70
CA TYR A 165 -0.31 -15.54 8.06
C TYR A 165 0.84 -15.37 9.03
N ASP A 166 0.60 -14.61 10.07
CA ASP A 166 1.56 -14.34 11.12
C ASP A 166 1.36 -15.31 12.28
N LEU A 167 2.44 -15.92 12.74
CA LEU A 167 2.49 -16.71 13.98
C LEU A 167 2.61 -15.79 15.20
N GLU A 168 3.25 -14.64 15.01
CA GLU A 168 3.45 -13.56 15.98
C GLU A 168 3.52 -12.25 15.23
N SER A 169 2.94 -11.21 15.77
CA SER A 169 3.11 -9.83 15.26
C SER A 169 2.90 -8.82 16.37
N ASP A 170 3.84 -7.90 16.52
CA ASP A 170 3.87 -6.84 17.51
C ASP A 170 4.16 -5.50 16.84
N LEU A 171 3.93 -4.37 17.52
CA LEU A 171 4.30 -3.06 17.03
C LEU A 171 5.54 -2.53 17.74
N VAL A 172 6.42 -1.88 16.98
CA VAL A 172 7.59 -1.19 17.50
C VAL A 172 7.73 0.19 16.88
N LEU A 173 8.02 1.19 17.70
CA LEU A 173 8.25 2.56 17.27
C LEU A 173 9.76 2.82 17.24
N TYR A 174 10.27 3.29 16.12
CA TYR A 174 11.64 3.72 15.98
C TYR A 174 11.71 5.25 16.02
N ASP A 175 12.50 5.78 16.97
CA ASP A 175 12.83 7.19 17.07
C ASP A 175 14.10 7.47 16.27
N LEU A 176 13.96 8.20 15.16
CA LEU A 176 15.07 8.56 14.28
C LEU A 176 16.00 9.61 14.90
N VAL A 177 15.51 10.40 15.84
CA VAL A 177 16.29 11.48 16.46
C VAL A 177 17.27 10.90 17.49
N HIS A 178 16.78 9.98 18.32
CA HIS A 178 17.59 9.37 19.38
C HIS A 178 18.18 8.02 18.98
N ASN A 179 17.85 7.51 17.78
CA ASN A 179 18.27 6.19 17.30
C ASN A 179 17.92 5.08 18.30
N THR A 180 16.68 5.06 18.76
CA THR A 180 16.19 4.10 19.76
C THR A 180 14.87 3.46 19.34
N VAL A 181 14.64 2.25 19.85
CA VAL A 181 13.37 1.53 19.71
C VAL A 181 12.52 1.74 20.96
N ILE A 182 11.28 2.10 20.78
CA ILE A 182 10.26 2.25 21.82
C ILE A 182 9.24 1.13 21.64
N THR A 183 8.97 0.38 22.71
CA THR A 183 7.96 -0.66 22.76
C THR A 183 6.91 -0.32 23.81
N ASP A 184 5.67 -0.78 23.57
CA ASP A 184 4.58 -0.64 24.54
C ASP A 184 3.99 -2.04 24.82
N PRO A 185 3.90 -2.47 26.08
CA PRO A 185 3.42 -3.81 26.42
C PRO A 185 2.01 -4.14 25.90
N ARG A 186 1.20 -3.13 25.56
CA ARG A 186 -0.15 -3.31 25.02
C ARG A 186 -0.15 -3.77 23.56
N PHE A 187 0.98 -3.59 22.84
CA PHE A 187 1.17 -3.97 21.43
C PHE A 187 2.21 -5.08 21.27
N ASN A 188 2.66 -5.65 22.38
CA ASN A 188 3.72 -6.65 22.39
C ASN A 188 3.32 -7.79 23.34
N GLY A 189 2.98 -8.93 22.78
CA GLY A 189 2.66 -10.07 23.60
C GLY A 189 1.97 -11.23 22.86
N PRO A 190 1.94 -12.42 23.48
CA PRO A 190 1.47 -13.63 22.82
C PRO A 190 -0.06 -13.76 22.74
N ALA A 191 -0.82 -12.83 23.33
CA ALA A 191 -2.28 -12.95 23.43
C ALA A 191 -3.01 -12.45 22.17
N SER A 192 -2.38 -11.56 21.43
CA SER A 192 -2.95 -10.92 20.24
C SER A 192 -1.88 -10.73 19.15
N PHE A 193 -2.36 -10.40 17.97
CA PHE A 193 -1.54 -9.98 16.84
C PHE A 193 -1.79 -8.51 16.58
N GLU A 194 -0.75 -7.71 16.44
CA GLU A 194 -0.79 -6.30 16.06
C GLU A 194 0.01 -6.08 14.79
N THR A 195 -0.63 -5.51 13.75
CA THR A 195 0.01 -5.34 12.45
C THR A 195 -0.56 -4.16 11.65
N PHE A 196 0.06 -3.84 10.52
CA PHE A 196 -0.33 -2.76 9.60
C PHE A 196 -0.59 -1.42 10.29
N PRO A 197 0.40 -0.89 11.02
CA PRO A 197 0.25 0.41 11.66
C PRO A 197 0.12 1.52 10.61
N ALA A 198 -0.69 2.55 10.94
CA ALA A 198 -0.88 3.73 10.10
C ALA A 198 -1.10 4.97 10.95
N TRP A 199 -0.29 6.00 10.77
CA TRP A 199 -0.48 7.29 11.45
C TRP A 199 -1.63 8.09 10.84
N ALA A 200 -2.35 8.79 11.68
CA ALA A 200 -3.18 9.90 11.24
C ALA A 200 -2.31 11.01 10.62
N PRO A 201 -2.79 11.75 9.62
CA PRO A 201 -2.03 12.83 8.97
C PRO A 201 -1.58 13.96 9.91
N ASP A 202 -2.30 14.17 11.03
CA ASP A 202 -1.94 15.13 12.06
C ASP A 202 -0.88 14.61 13.05
N GLY A 203 -0.51 13.32 12.96
CA GLY A 203 0.46 12.66 13.82
C GLY A 203 0.00 12.41 15.25
N LYS A 204 -1.26 12.67 15.58
CA LYS A 204 -1.75 12.57 16.98
C LYS A 204 -2.40 11.23 17.30
N ARG A 205 -2.53 10.33 16.32
CA ARG A 205 -3.17 9.04 16.50
C ARG A 205 -2.53 7.97 15.62
N LEU A 206 -2.29 6.82 16.22
CA LEU A 206 -1.89 5.60 15.52
C LEU A 206 -3.12 4.71 15.32
N TYR A 207 -3.32 4.21 14.11
CA TYR A 207 -4.27 3.16 13.77
C TYR A 207 -3.51 1.87 13.48
N TYR A 208 -4.08 0.73 13.80
CA TYR A 208 -3.46 -0.58 13.54
C TYR A 208 -4.51 -1.69 13.51
N CYS A 209 -4.16 -2.83 12.93
CA CYS A 209 -5.00 -4.02 12.94
C CYS A 209 -4.62 -4.91 14.12
N THR A 210 -5.62 -5.44 14.83
CA THR A 210 -5.41 -6.39 15.92
C THR A 210 -6.42 -7.53 15.90
N ALA A 211 -5.97 -8.73 16.28
CA ALA A 211 -6.82 -9.90 16.45
C ALA A 211 -6.30 -10.76 17.62
N PRO A 212 -7.20 -11.46 18.36
CA PRO A 212 -6.76 -12.43 19.35
C PRO A 212 -5.94 -13.55 18.70
N ALA A 213 -4.79 -13.89 19.28
CA ALA A 213 -3.94 -14.97 18.79
C ALA A 213 -4.67 -16.33 18.82
N ARG A 214 -4.40 -17.17 17.83
CA ARG A 214 -4.99 -18.51 17.68
C ARG A 214 -3.92 -19.51 17.27
N GLN A 215 -4.21 -20.80 17.50
CA GLN A 215 -3.32 -21.88 17.05
C GLN A 215 -3.34 -22.01 15.52
N LEU A 216 -2.26 -21.62 14.88
CA LEU A 216 -2.10 -21.65 13.43
C LEU A 216 -1.30 -22.86 12.97
N PRO A 217 -1.55 -23.37 11.74
CA PRO A 217 -2.53 -22.91 10.77
C PRO A 217 -3.97 -23.41 10.99
N LYS A 218 -4.23 -24.27 11.97
CA LYS A 218 -5.52 -24.98 12.16
C LYS A 218 -6.71 -24.04 12.27
N ARG A 219 -6.54 -22.87 12.91
CA ARG A 219 -7.59 -21.92 13.20
C ARG A 219 -7.47 -20.63 12.39
N LEU A 220 -6.82 -20.66 11.23
CA LEU A 220 -6.58 -19.48 10.39
C LEU A 220 -7.89 -18.73 10.05
N LYS A 221 -8.93 -19.46 9.67
CA LYS A 221 -10.24 -18.86 9.31
C LYS A 221 -10.98 -18.20 10.46
N GLU A 222 -10.55 -18.44 11.70
CA GLU A 222 -11.10 -17.80 12.90
C GLU A 222 -10.39 -16.47 13.23
N ILE A 223 -9.28 -16.16 12.58
CA ILE A 223 -8.58 -14.90 12.78
C ILE A 223 -9.36 -13.79 12.07
N LYS A 224 -9.87 -12.85 12.86
CA LYS A 224 -10.63 -11.69 12.41
C LYS A 224 -10.00 -10.44 12.99
N TYR A 225 -9.36 -9.66 12.16
CA TYR A 225 -8.72 -8.43 12.58
C TYR A 225 -9.72 -7.28 12.63
N SER A 226 -9.71 -6.57 13.73
CA SER A 226 -10.37 -5.27 13.91
C SER A 226 -9.36 -4.16 13.70
N ILE A 227 -9.82 -2.93 13.46
CA ILE A 227 -8.97 -1.75 13.44
C ILE A 227 -9.15 -1.01 14.74
N CYS A 228 -8.05 -0.83 15.46
CA CYS A 228 -7.97 -0.06 16.68
C CYS A 228 -7.15 1.22 16.49
N SER A 229 -7.26 2.14 17.43
CA SER A 229 -6.42 3.32 17.45
C SER A 229 -6.04 3.73 18.87
N VAL A 230 -4.94 4.44 19.00
CA VAL A 230 -4.43 5.01 20.24
C VAL A 230 -3.91 6.43 19.97
N SER A 231 -4.10 7.35 20.92
CA SER A 231 -3.50 8.68 20.81
C SER A 231 -1.99 8.61 20.98
N PHE A 232 -1.30 9.58 20.39
CA PHE A 232 0.17 9.67 20.42
C PHE A 232 0.61 11.12 20.65
N ASN A 233 1.59 11.28 21.50
CA ASN A 233 2.25 12.56 21.73
C ASN A 233 3.61 12.58 21.01
N PRO A 234 3.75 13.31 19.88
CA PRO A 234 5.00 13.34 19.11
C PRO A 234 6.14 14.12 19.77
N ASP A 235 5.88 14.86 20.85
CA ASP A 235 6.92 15.64 21.53
C ASP A 235 7.79 14.77 22.44
N ASN A 236 7.20 13.70 22.98
CA ASN A 236 7.89 12.78 23.88
C ASN A 236 7.84 11.31 23.44
N GLY A 237 7.22 11.00 22.31
CA GLY A 237 7.14 9.64 21.76
C GLY A 237 6.23 8.68 22.55
N SER A 238 5.27 9.18 23.35
CA SER A 238 4.42 8.35 24.19
C SER A 238 3.04 8.10 23.60
N PHE A 239 2.53 6.89 23.84
CA PHE A 239 1.14 6.54 23.52
C PHE A 239 0.20 6.87 24.70
N GLY A 240 -1.02 7.30 24.39
CA GLY A 240 -2.06 7.53 25.38
C GLY A 240 -2.55 6.22 26.03
N GLU A 241 -3.32 6.32 27.10
CA GLU A 241 -3.73 5.16 27.90
C GLU A 241 -4.84 4.32 27.24
N THR A 242 -5.76 4.97 26.53
CA THR A 242 -6.96 4.33 25.96
C THR A 242 -6.72 3.87 24.53
N ILE A 243 -7.10 2.62 24.28
CA ILE A 243 -7.19 2.05 22.92
C ILE A 243 -8.67 2.04 22.53
N ASP A 244 -8.99 2.69 21.43
CA ASP A 244 -10.33 2.75 20.87
C ASP A 244 -10.47 1.71 19.75
N THR A 245 -11.56 0.95 19.73
CA THR A 245 -11.93 0.13 18.57
C THR A 245 -12.66 0.99 17.56
N ILE A 246 -12.07 1.18 16.40
CA ILE A 246 -12.61 2.04 15.33
C ILE A 246 -13.49 1.25 14.37
N TYR A 247 -13.09 0.02 14.06
CA TYR A 247 -13.84 -0.85 13.20
C TYR A 247 -13.74 -2.30 13.66
N THR A 248 -14.90 -2.94 13.84
CA THR A 248 -15.02 -4.38 14.11
C THR A 248 -15.78 -5.03 12.97
N ALA A 249 -15.13 -5.89 12.24
CA ALA A 249 -15.71 -6.53 11.06
C ALA A 249 -16.59 -7.75 11.38
N HIS A 250 -16.98 -7.97 12.65
CA HIS A 250 -17.78 -9.11 13.13
C HIS A 250 -17.30 -10.47 12.58
N ASN A 251 -17.78 -10.87 11.41
CA ASN A 251 -17.43 -12.14 10.74
C ASN A 251 -16.37 -12.00 9.64
N LYS A 252 -15.84 -10.80 9.44
CA LYS A 252 -14.83 -10.47 8.44
C LYS A 252 -13.50 -10.10 9.11
N SER A 253 -12.52 -9.69 8.33
CA SER A 253 -11.20 -9.28 8.79
C SER A 253 -10.77 -8.02 8.05
N ALA A 254 -10.33 -7.01 8.78
CA ALA A 254 -9.85 -5.75 8.21
C ALA A 254 -8.32 -5.72 8.14
N SER A 255 -7.77 -5.10 7.09
CA SER A 255 -6.32 -4.96 6.90
C SER A 255 -5.96 -3.67 6.16
N PHE A 256 -4.71 -3.26 6.27
CA PHE A 256 -4.15 -2.08 5.59
C PHE A 256 -4.93 -0.78 5.83
N PRO A 257 -5.13 -0.34 7.08
CA PRO A 257 -5.79 0.93 7.34
C PRO A 257 -4.98 2.09 6.72
N ARG A 258 -5.68 3.03 6.07
CA ARG A 258 -5.09 4.25 5.50
C ARG A 258 -6.03 5.42 5.74
N ILE A 259 -5.57 6.39 6.49
CA ILE A 259 -6.32 7.60 6.81
C ILE A 259 -6.16 8.59 5.66
N SER A 260 -7.26 9.21 5.23
CA SER A 260 -7.21 10.26 4.20
C SER A 260 -6.42 11.49 4.70
N PRO A 261 -5.69 12.21 3.81
CA PRO A 261 -4.86 13.35 4.20
C PRO A 261 -5.60 14.49 4.92
N ASP A 262 -6.92 14.58 4.75
CA ASP A 262 -7.79 15.52 5.44
C ASP A 262 -8.33 15.00 6.79
N ASN A 263 -7.89 13.80 7.21
CA ASN A 263 -8.29 13.12 8.44
C ASN A 263 -9.82 12.83 8.55
N GLN A 264 -10.52 12.74 7.41
CA GLN A 264 -11.96 12.52 7.38
C GLN A 264 -12.36 11.06 7.21
N TYR A 265 -11.54 10.26 6.52
CA TYR A 265 -11.87 8.90 6.13
C TYR A 265 -10.80 7.89 6.55
N LEU A 266 -11.26 6.71 6.89
CA LEU A 266 -10.44 5.50 7.03
C LEU A 266 -10.80 4.55 5.87
N LEU A 267 -9.85 4.30 4.98
CA LEU A 267 -9.92 3.32 3.91
C LEU A 267 -9.14 2.07 4.31
N PHE A 268 -9.70 0.89 4.09
CA PHE A 268 -9.07 -0.39 4.45
C PHE A 268 -9.56 -1.50 3.53
N THR A 269 -8.89 -2.66 3.55
CA THR A 269 -9.36 -3.88 2.88
C THR A 269 -10.09 -4.76 3.87
N GLU A 270 -11.27 -5.27 3.50
CA GLU A 270 -12.02 -6.27 4.26
C GLU A 270 -11.99 -7.61 3.52
N SER A 271 -11.67 -8.69 4.21
CA SER A 271 -11.66 -10.06 3.70
C SER A 271 -12.42 -11.00 4.64
N ASP A 272 -12.59 -12.26 4.25
CA ASP A 272 -13.28 -13.23 5.10
C ASP A 272 -12.51 -13.56 6.38
N TYR A 273 -11.18 -13.62 6.34
CA TYR A 273 -10.32 -13.95 7.49
C TYR A 273 -8.88 -13.53 7.27
N ALA A 274 -8.06 -13.66 8.30
CA ALA A 274 -6.64 -13.39 8.33
C ALA A 274 -6.29 -11.92 7.98
N THR A 275 -5.07 -11.65 7.57
CA THR A 275 -4.58 -10.28 7.41
C THR A 275 -3.88 -10.00 6.08
N PHE A 276 -3.73 -11.01 5.20
CA PHE A 276 -3.01 -10.88 3.95
C PHE A 276 -3.92 -11.13 2.72
N PRO A 277 -4.86 -10.21 2.44
CA PRO A 277 -6.00 -10.43 1.57
C PRO A 277 -5.69 -10.49 0.08
N ILE A 278 -4.48 -10.16 -0.38
CA ILE A 278 -4.16 -10.03 -1.80
C ILE A 278 -4.41 -11.32 -2.63
N TRP A 279 -4.57 -12.46 -1.96
CA TRP A 279 -4.93 -13.74 -2.59
C TRP A 279 -6.36 -14.17 -2.30
N HIS A 280 -7.13 -13.37 -1.54
CA HIS A 280 -8.52 -13.61 -1.21
C HIS A 280 -9.43 -12.90 -2.21
N LYS A 281 -10.11 -13.64 -3.07
CA LYS A 281 -10.94 -13.08 -4.15
C LYS A 281 -12.07 -12.19 -3.64
N GLU A 282 -12.58 -12.50 -2.46
CA GLU A 282 -13.67 -11.79 -1.79
C GLU A 282 -13.22 -10.53 -1.03
N ALA A 283 -11.95 -10.17 -1.14
CA ALA A 283 -11.43 -9.02 -0.42
C ALA A 283 -11.72 -7.72 -1.15
N ASP A 284 -12.46 -6.85 -0.49
CA ASP A 284 -12.98 -5.57 -0.98
C ASP A 284 -12.36 -4.37 -0.27
N LEU A 285 -12.27 -3.23 -0.94
CA LEU A 285 -12.04 -1.95 -0.31
C LEU A 285 -13.30 -1.48 0.42
N LYS A 286 -13.13 -1.06 1.66
CA LYS A 286 -14.17 -0.46 2.51
C LYS A 286 -13.69 0.89 3.06
N MET A 287 -14.62 1.81 3.21
CA MET A 287 -14.32 3.13 3.77
C MET A 287 -15.35 3.54 4.80
N ILE A 288 -14.90 4.15 5.88
CA ILE A 288 -15.76 4.77 6.88
C ILE A 288 -15.36 6.22 7.11
N SER A 289 -16.34 7.04 7.49
CA SER A 289 -16.09 8.39 7.99
C SER A 289 -15.51 8.29 9.41
N LEU A 290 -14.42 9.00 9.68
CA LEU A 290 -13.88 9.14 11.05
C LEU A 290 -14.73 10.06 11.93
N GLN A 291 -15.68 10.78 11.35
CA GLN A 291 -16.70 11.57 12.04
C GLN A 291 -17.98 10.75 12.18
N GLY A 292 -18.05 9.91 13.20
CA GLY A 292 -19.24 9.11 13.51
C GLY A 292 -19.27 7.70 12.92
N SER A 293 -18.16 7.23 12.35
CA SER A 293 -17.95 5.84 11.86
C SER A 293 -19.00 5.36 10.82
N ALA A 294 -19.64 6.29 10.10
CA ALA A 294 -20.60 5.94 9.07
C ALA A 294 -19.90 5.31 7.85
N PRO A 295 -20.44 4.22 7.29
CA PRO A 295 -19.90 3.63 6.08
C PRO A 295 -20.05 4.58 4.89
N VAL A 296 -19.06 4.59 4.01
CA VAL A 296 -19.06 5.30 2.74
C VAL A 296 -19.12 4.28 1.62
N ASP A 297 -19.91 4.56 0.61
CA ASP A 297 -20.12 3.67 -0.54
C ASP A 297 -18.81 3.49 -1.33
N THR A 298 -18.31 2.26 -1.40
CA THR A 298 -17.12 1.83 -2.13
C THR A 298 -17.42 0.78 -3.19
N ASP A 299 -18.68 0.43 -3.44
CA ASP A 299 -19.04 -0.68 -4.32
C ASP A 299 -18.50 -0.50 -5.74
N ILE A 300 -18.43 0.75 -6.23
CA ILE A 300 -17.87 1.06 -7.56
C ILE A 300 -16.37 0.75 -7.68
N LEU A 301 -15.65 0.68 -6.57
CA LEU A 301 -14.21 0.35 -6.53
C LEU A 301 -13.97 -1.14 -6.69
N ASN A 302 -14.90 -1.96 -6.20
CA ASN A 302 -14.75 -3.38 -6.02
C ASN A 302 -15.17 -4.17 -7.27
N SER A 303 -14.71 -5.41 -7.35
CA SER A 303 -14.95 -6.33 -8.48
C SER A 303 -15.25 -7.74 -7.97
N THR A 304 -15.21 -8.74 -8.85
CA THR A 304 -15.32 -10.16 -8.48
C THR A 304 -14.00 -10.79 -8.05
N ASP A 305 -12.94 -10.00 -7.96
CA ASP A 305 -11.61 -10.42 -7.49
C ASP A 305 -11.06 -9.37 -6.52
N VAL A 306 -9.93 -9.63 -5.90
CA VAL A 306 -9.39 -8.83 -4.80
C VAL A 306 -9.08 -7.38 -5.18
N GLU A 307 -9.38 -6.47 -4.24
CA GLU A 307 -8.90 -5.09 -4.16
C GLU A 307 -8.14 -4.87 -2.84
N SER A 308 -6.87 -4.48 -2.94
CA SER A 308 -6.02 -4.25 -1.76
C SER A 308 -4.84 -3.32 -2.05
N TYR A 309 -3.93 -3.17 -1.09
CA TYR A 309 -2.72 -2.34 -1.20
C TYR A 309 -3.02 -0.94 -1.72
N HIS A 310 -3.99 -0.29 -1.12
CA HIS A 310 -4.43 1.04 -1.48
C HIS A 310 -3.60 2.13 -0.80
N SER A 311 -3.48 3.28 -1.46
CA SER A 311 -2.94 4.51 -0.90
C SER A 311 -3.67 5.74 -1.41
N TRP A 312 -3.58 6.83 -0.64
CA TRP A 312 -4.13 8.13 -0.97
C TRP A 312 -3.13 8.99 -1.73
N SER A 313 -3.61 9.85 -2.62
CA SER A 313 -2.84 11.01 -3.09
C SER A 313 -2.70 12.06 -1.98
N SER A 314 -1.69 12.91 -2.08
CA SER A 314 -1.38 13.89 -1.02
C SER A 314 -2.51 14.91 -0.75
N ASN A 315 -3.39 15.13 -1.73
CA ASN A 315 -4.56 16.01 -1.59
C ASN A 315 -5.84 15.26 -1.15
N GLY A 316 -5.78 13.93 -0.95
CA GLY A 316 -6.93 13.12 -0.54
C GLY A 316 -8.04 12.98 -1.58
N ARG A 317 -7.77 13.32 -2.86
CA ARG A 317 -8.77 13.27 -3.94
C ARG A 317 -8.64 12.05 -4.83
N TRP A 318 -7.54 11.33 -4.73
CA TRP A 318 -7.30 10.15 -5.53
C TRP A 318 -6.85 9.00 -4.65
N ILE A 319 -7.21 7.81 -5.05
CA ILE A 319 -6.66 6.57 -4.52
C ILE A 319 -6.06 5.75 -5.66
N ILE A 320 -5.02 5.01 -5.33
CA ILE A 320 -4.46 3.97 -6.19
C ILE A 320 -4.46 2.66 -5.41
N PHE A 321 -4.78 1.55 -6.05
CA PHE A 321 -4.84 0.24 -5.41
C PHE A 321 -4.49 -0.88 -6.38
N SER A 322 -4.14 -2.04 -5.83
CA SER A 322 -3.86 -3.27 -6.58
C SER A 322 -5.11 -4.13 -6.68
N SER A 323 -5.39 -4.65 -7.88
CA SER A 323 -6.48 -5.60 -8.11
C SER A 323 -6.09 -6.69 -9.08
N ARG A 324 -6.64 -7.90 -8.91
CA ARG A 324 -6.48 -9.06 -9.81
C ARG A 324 -7.63 -9.21 -10.82
N ARG A 325 -8.53 -8.25 -10.90
CA ARG A 325 -9.78 -8.29 -11.70
C ARG A 325 -9.60 -8.58 -13.18
N LEU A 326 -8.39 -8.48 -13.75
CA LEU A 326 -8.16 -8.75 -15.17
C LEU A 326 -8.04 -10.25 -15.46
N ASP A 327 -7.26 -10.98 -14.66
CA ASP A 327 -6.89 -12.37 -14.94
C ASP A 327 -6.91 -13.30 -13.71
N GLY A 328 -7.18 -12.76 -12.51
CA GLY A 328 -7.18 -13.50 -11.26
C GLY A 328 -5.81 -13.94 -10.75
N LEU A 329 -4.72 -13.53 -11.42
CA LEU A 329 -3.35 -13.97 -11.09
C LEU A 329 -2.41 -12.79 -10.81
N TYR A 330 -2.33 -11.83 -11.72
CA TYR A 330 -1.43 -10.69 -11.61
C TYR A 330 -2.17 -9.45 -11.11
N THR A 331 -1.62 -8.79 -10.10
CA THR A 331 -2.16 -7.49 -9.67
C THR A 331 -1.79 -6.41 -10.67
N ARG A 332 -2.77 -5.53 -10.94
CA ARG A 332 -2.61 -4.31 -11.73
C ARG A 332 -3.08 -3.12 -10.92
N PHE A 333 -2.56 -1.94 -11.23
CA PHE A 333 -2.98 -0.72 -10.54
C PHE A 333 -4.22 -0.13 -11.16
N PHE A 334 -5.15 0.22 -10.29
CA PHE A 334 -6.34 0.98 -10.61
C PHE A 334 -6.33 2.29 -9.83
N ILE A 335 -6.79 3.35 -10.48
CA ILE A 335 -6.88 4.70 -9.90
C ILE A 335 -8.34 5.12 -9.91
N ALA A 336 -8.79 5.72 -8.81
CA ALA A 336 -10.13 6.27 -8.68
C ALA A 336 -10.08 7.66 -8.06
N HIS A 337 -11.00 8.53 -8.48
CA HIS A 337 -11.17 9.88 -7.96
C HIS A 337 -12.28 9.90 -6.89
N LEU A 338 -12.01 10.54 -5.76
CA LEU A 338 -13.00 10.85 -4.72
C LEU A 338 -13.42 12.31 -4.86
N ASN A 339 -14.67 12.54 -5.23
CA ASN A 339 -15.20 13.88 -5.35
C ASN A 339 -15.49 14.54 -3.99
N LYS A 340 -15.80 15.84 -4.00
CA LYS A 340 -16.08 16.63 -2.78
C LYS A 340 -17.29 16.12 -1.97
N ASN A 341 -18.17 15.33 -2.59
CA ASN A 341 -19.35 14.77 -1.94
C ASN A 341 -19.08 13.34 -1.37
N GLY A 342 -17.83 12.90 -1.32
CA GLY A 342 -17.45 11.60 -0.81
C GLY A 342 -17.81 10.42 -1.73
N LYS A 343 -18.02 10.67 -3.05
CA LYS A 343 -18.33 9.61 -4.01
C LYS A 343 -17.13 9.32 -4.91
N PHE A 344 -16.83 8.03 -5.06
CA PHE A 344 -15.79 7.56 -5.96
C PHE A 344 -16.27 7.55 -7.43
N SER A 345 -15.35 7.84 -8.34
CA SER A 345 -15.50 7.53 -9.76
C SER A 345 -15.24 6.04 -9.98
N LYS A 346 -15.72 5.51 -11.12
CA LYS A 346 -15.29 4.20 -11.60
C LYS A 346 -13.76 4.18 -11.71
N PRO A 347 -13.07 3.18 -11.14
CA PRO A 347 -11.63 3.08 -11.25
C PRO A 347 -11.21 2.79 -12.69
N PHE A 348 -10.09 3.34 -13.09
CA PHE A 348 -9.47 3.05 -14.37
C PHE A 348 -8.10 2.40 -14.18
N LEU A 349 -7.79 1.47 -15.08
CA LEU A 349 -6.51 0.78 -15.13
C LEU A 349 -5.39 1.77 -15.43
N LEU A 350 -4.27 1.70 -14.70
CA LEU A 350 -3.10 2.52 -14.97
C LEU A 350 -2.62 2.27 -16.42
N PRO A 351 -2.65 3.29 -17.30
CA PRO A 351 -2.33 3.09 -18.72
C PRO A 351 -0.88 2.66 -18.92
N GLN A 352 -0.65 1.77 -19.88
CA GLN A 352 0.67 1.41 -20.40
C GLN A 352 0.85 1.97 -21.82
N LYS A 353 2.10 2.02 -22.29
CA LYS A 353 2.43 2.50 -23.64
C LYS A 353 1.71 1.65 -24.70
N ASP A 354 1.77 0.34 -24.52
CA ASP A 354 1.00 -0.64 -25.25
C ASP A 354 -0.12 -1.15 -24.32
N PRO A 355 -1.41 -1.03 -24.70
CA PRO A 355 -2.51 -1.55 -23.88
C PRO A 355 -2.41 -3.04 -23.56
N ASP A 356 -1.84 -3.84 -24.47
CA ASP A 356 -1.66 -5.29 -24.28
C ASP A 356 -0.57 -5.62 -23.24
N GLU A 357 0.30 -4.67 -22.90
CA GLU A 357 1.31 -4.89 -21.87
C GLU A 357 0.73 -5.30 -20.52
N ASN A 358 -0.46 -4.79 -20.18
CA ASN A 358 -1.14 -5.22 -18.95
C ASN A 358 -1.55 -6.70 -18.94
N ASN A 359 -1.80 -7.28 -20.13
CA ASN A 359 -2.15 -8.69 -20.30
C ASN A 359 -0.91 -9.58 -20.41
N LEU A 360 0.17 -9.06 -21.00
CA LEU A 360 1.38 -9.82 -21.32
C LEU A 360 2.43 -9.81 -20.20
N ARG A 361 2.41 -8.81 -19.33
CA ARG A 361 3.40 -8.68 -18.26
C ARG A 361 3.19 -9.73 -17.17
N MET A 362 4.11 -10.67 -17.06
CA MET A 362 4.10 -11.77 -16.09
C MET A 362 4.64 -11.34 -14.70
N LYS A 363 4.40 -10.11 -14.28
CA LYS A 363 4.76 -9.57 -12.95
C LYS A 363 3.59 -8.82 -12.35
N SER A 364 3.48 -8.88 -11.04
CA SER A 364 2.47 -8.17 -10.24
C SER A 364 2.98 -6.82 -9.78
N PHE A 365 2.10 -5.82 -9.84
CA PHE A 365 2.32 -4.50 -9.27
C PHE A 365 1.75 -4.45 -7.86
N ASN A 366 2.58 -4.17 -6.85
CA ASN A 366 2.19 -4.22 -5.44
C ASN A 366 2.57 -2.95 -4.69
N ILE A 367 1.72 -2.61 -3.72
CA ILE A 367 1.94 -1.53 -2.75
C ILE A 367 2.26 -0.22 -3.47
N PRO A 368 1.30 0.34 -4.21
CA PRO A 368 1.52 1.63 -4.86
C PRO A 368 1.47 2.75 -3.83
N GLU A 369 2.39 3.72 -3.95
CA GLU A 369 2.33 4.97 -3.21
C GLU A 369 2.49 6.14 -4.17
N PHE A 370 1.67 7.18 -3.99
CA PHE A 370 1.89 8.45 -4.66
C PHE A 370 3.07 9.18 -4.05
N ILE A 371 3.84 9.89 -4.88
CA ILE A 371 4.95 10.74 -4.45
C ILE A 371 4.91 12.07 -5.20
N LYS A 372 5.32 13.14 -4.50
CA LYS A 372 5.20 14.53 -4.98
C LYS A 372 6.16 14.90 -6.09
N ASP A 373 7.23 14.14 -6.27
CA ASP A 373 8.23 14.36 -7.31
C ASP A 373 9.05 13.08 -7.55
N LYS A 374 9.98 13.16 -8.48
CA LYS A 374 10.91 12.08 -8.81
C LYS A 374 11.93 11.83 -7.70
N ILE A 375 12.12 10.57 -7.35
CA ILE A 375 13.23 10.13 -6.50
C ILE A 375 14.52 10.25 -7.31
N THR A 376 15.50 10.96 -6.77
CA THR A 376 16.75 11.31 -7.47
C THR A 376 18.00 10.64 -6.90
N ILE A 377 17.92 10.06 -5.69
CA ILE A 377 19.03 9.26 -5.15
C ILE A 377 19.36 8.13 -6.14
N THR A 378 20.65 7.93 -6.36
CA THR A 378 21.09 6.96 -7.35
C THR A 378 21.04 5.53 -6.80
N ARG A 379 20.81 4.59 -7.70
CA ARG A 379 20.88 3.16 -7.37
C ARG A 379 22.21 2.79 -6.72
N SER A 380 23.34 3.29 -7.26
CA SER A 380 24.67 3.02 -6.70
C SER A 380 24.84 3.47 -5.25
N GLN A 381 24.25 4.62 -4.87
CA GLN A 381 24.27 5.07 -3.46
C GLN A 381 23.46 4.13 -2.57
N LEU A 382 22.31 3.67 -3.02
CA LEU A 382 21.50 2.72 -2.27
C LEU A 382 22.17 1.35 -2.16
N ASP A 383 22.78 0.86 -3.26
CA ASP A 383 23.53 -0.39 -3.31
C ASP A 383 24.64 -0.41 -2.27
N HIS A 384 25.47 0.64 -2.27
CA HIS A 384 26.57 0.79 -1.30
C HIS A 384 26.07 0.76 0.14
N THR A 385 24.98 1.49 0.45
CA THR A 385 24.42 1.48 1.80
C THR A 385 23.85 0.12 2.23
N VAL A 386 23.32 -0.66 1.29
CA VAL A 386 22.82 -2.02 1.59
C VAL A 386 23.97 -2.97 1.92
N THR A 387 25.12 -2.80 1.25
CA THR A 387 26.29 -3.69 1.38
C THR A 387 27.20 -3.38 2.57
N ASP A 388 27.27 -2.12 2.96
CA ASP A 388 28.02 -1.68 4.15
C ASP A 388 27.31 -2.09 5.45
#